data_5d21cf808ab13bbe2cb5e6723f9382e5
#
_entry.id   5d21cf808ab13bbe2cb5e6723f9382e5
#
_cell.length_a   1.000
_cell.length_b   1.000
_cell.length_c   1.000
_cell.angle_alpha   90.00
_cell.angle_beta   90.00
_cell.angle_gamma   90.00
#
_symmetry.space_group_name_H-M   'P 1'
#
loop_
_entity.id
_entity.type
_entity.pdbx_description
1 polymer ?
#
loop_
_entity_poly.entity_id
_entity_poly.type
_entity_poly.pdbx_seq_one_letter_code
_entity_poly.pdbx_strand_id
1 'polypeptide(L)'
;MHYIFTAKIETLNMPKSHEYIMDALYYLLIFIIIVILLIILSGLHILKEWQRAPVLTLGRFSGIKGPGIIYVTPIISKIPVIISTRIQAVAFKTEATFTNDNVPVNCDSVMYYQVIDPQKAVLNIENFINATSLSAQTTLREVIGKYSFDEILSEREKVGEAAREIIDEKTEHWGIKVSSVEIRDVIVPQSLQEAMSRQASAERERRSRVTLALAEVEAAQKMVEASKQYLDNPGALQLRWMNILYEIGLEGKGTLMMIPANTLTAGVPANIANLGLSEFAKNQMNISNMRQSDSSDK
;
A
#
# COMPACT_ATOMS: atom_id res chain seq x y z
N MET A 1 -28.23 115.67 -3.65
CA MET A 1 -28.36 115.43 -5.12
C MET A 1 -27.32 114.36 -5.42
N HIS A 2 -27.70 113.16 -5.36
CA HIS A 2 -27.18 111.93 -6.04
C HIS A 2 -27.80 110.73 -5.31
N TYR A 3 -28.81 110.15 -5.88
CA TYR A 3 -29.36 108.87 -5.49
C TYR A 3 -28.49 107.82 -6.18
N ILE A 4 -27.78 107.04 -5.39
CA ILE A 4 -27.17 105.80 -5.90
C ILE A 4 -28.12 104.67 -5.63
N PHE A 5 -28.65 104.21 -6.72
CA PHE A 5 -29.50 102.97 -6.78
C PHE A 5 -28.58 101.77 -6.51
N THR A 6 -28.58 101.30 -5.32
CA THR A 6 -27.98 99.97 -5.04
C THR A 6 -29.04 98.87 -5.31
N ALA A 7 -28.99 98.30 -6.51
CA ALA A 7 -29.75 97.09 -6.78
C ALA A 7 -29.22 95.93 -5.92
N LYS A 8 -30.00 95.60 -4.90
CA LYS A 8 -29.85 94.44 -4.11
C LYS A 8 -30.25 93.22 -4.95
N ILE A 9 -29.31 92.48 -5.49
CA ILE A 9 -29.53 91.20 -6.11
C ILE A 9 -30.08 90.29 -5.03
N GLU A 10 -31.36 90.10 -4.98
CA GLU A 10 -31.99 89.02 -4.23
C GLU A 10 -31.54 87.70 -4.83
N THR A 11 -30.66 87.02 -4.14
CA THR A 11 -30.38 85.62 -4.42
C THR A 11 -31.67 84.87 -4.27
N LEU A 12 -32.21 84.37 -5.42
CA LEU A 12 -33.36 83.50 -5.45
C LEU A 12 -33.11 82.35 -4.46
N ASN A 13 -33.96 82.41 -3.43
CA ASN A 13 -34.04 81.34 -2.43
C ASN A 13 -34.61 80.06 -3.11
N MET A 14 -33.78 79.25 -3.71
CA MET A 14 -34.18 77.97 -4.23
C MET A 14 -34.77 77.16 -3.05
N PRO A 15 -35.99 76.60 -3.24
CA PRO A 15 -36.64 75.91 -2.13
C PRO A 15 -35.69 74.77 -1.63
N LYS A 16 -35.45 74.71 -0.34
CA LYS A 16 -34.59 73.76 0.34
C LYS A 16 -34.85 72.29 -0.07
N SER A 17 -36.08 72.01 -0.56
CA SER A 17 -36.42 70.69 -1.11
C SER A 17 -35.64 70.30 -2.36
N HIS A 18 -35.15 71.24 -3.18
CA HIS A 18 -34.32 70.97 -4.35
C HIS A 18 -32.88 70.58 -3.97
N GLU A 19 -32.31 71.19 -2.95
CA GLU A 19 -30.99 70.83 -2.41
C GLU A 19 -31.01 69.40 -1.83
N TYR A 20 -32.00 69.05 -1.02
CA TYR A 20 -32.15 67.69 -0.48
C TYR A 20 -32.35 66.62 -1.57
N ILE A 21 -33.07 66.97 -2.65
CA ILE A 21 -33.27 66.05 -3.79
C ILE A 21 -31.94 65.85 -4.55
N MET A 22 -31.17 66.90 -4.77
CA MET A 22 -29.86 66.81 -5.44
C MET A 22 -28.87 66.02 -4.62
N ASP A 23 -28.82 66.26 -3.30
CA ASP A 23 -27.96 65.47 -2.39
C ASP A 23 -28.37 63.99 -2.33
N ALA A 24 -29.66 63.70 -2.25
CA ALA A 24 -30.19 62.35 -2.28
C ALA A 24 -29.85 61.64 -3.60
N LEU A 25 -29.93 62.33 -4.73
CA LEU A 25 -29.55 61.81 -6.04
C LEU A 25 -28.03 61.52 -6.16
N TYR A 26 -27.23 62.40 -5.56
CA TYR A 26 -25.78 62.23 -5.49
C TYR A 26 -25.37 61.01 -4.64
N TYR A 27 -25.95 60.84 -3.44
CA TYR A 27 -25.72 59.65 -2.61
C TYR A 27 -26.23 58.35 -3.28
N LEU A 28 -27.33 58.38 -3.96
CA LEU A 28 -27.86 57.25 -4.74
C LEU A 28 -26.91 56.87 -5.87
N LEU A 29 -26.36 57.86 -6.58
CA LEU A 29 -25.38 57.62 -7.65
C LEU A 29 -24.07 57.01 -7.11
N ILE A 30 -23.55 57.52 -5.98
CA ILE A 30 -22.39 56.94 -5.29
C ILE A 30 -22.69 55.50 -4.89
N PHE A 31 -23.83 55.23 -4.31
CA PHE A 31 -24.26 53.89 -3.92
C PHE A 31 -24.28 52.91 -5.12
N ILE A 32 -24.85 53.35 -6.26
CA ILE A 32 -24.86 52.56 -7.49
C ILE A 32 -23.45 52.28 -7.99
N ILE A 33 -22.57 53.27 -7.98
CA ILE A 33 -21.15 53.11 -8.38
C ILE A 33 -20.44 52.09 -7.49
N ILE A 34 -20.65 52.15 -6.18
CA ILE A 34 -20.07 51.20 -5.22
C ILE A 34 -20.59 49.80 -5.48
N VAL A 35 -21.89 49.63 -5.72
CA VAL A 35 -22.49 48.32 -6.02
C VAL A 35 -21.93 47.74 -7.33
N ILE A 36 -21.82 48.57 -8.38
CA ILE A 36 -21.20 48.13 -9.65
C ILE A 36 -19.74 47.73 -9.44
N LEU A 37 -18.99 48.52 -8.68
CA LEU A 37 -17.58 48.18 -8.35
C LEU A 37 -17.47 46.88 -7.59
N LEU A 38 -18.32 46.61 -6.61
CA LEU A 38 -18.36 45.34 -5.87
C LEU A 38 -18.69 44.15 -6.78
N ILE A 39 -19.62 44.31 -7.70
CA ILE A 39 -19.98 43.28 -8.71
C ILE A 39 -18.77 43.00 -9.61
N ILE A 40 -18.05 44.03 -10.06
CA ILE A 40 -16.86 43.84 -10.91
C ILE A 40 -15.76 43.11 -10.14
N LEU A 41 -15.49 43.49 -8.89
CA LEU A 41 -14.47 42.81 -8.04
C LEU A 41 -14.86 41.37 -7.76
N SER A 42 -16.11 41.04 -7.59
CA SER A 42 -16.60 39.67 -7.36
C SER A 42 -16.31 38.71 -8.52
N GLY A 43 -16.08 39.24 -9.72
CA GLY A 43 -15.75 38.45 -10.92
C GLY A 43 -14.27 38.02 -11.01
N LEU A 44 -13.40 38.52 -10.14
CA LEU A 44 -11.99 38.18 -10.16
C LEU A 44 -11.75 36.85 -9.45
N HIS A 45 -11.20 35.87 -10.18
CA HIS A 45 -10.79 34.57 -9.64
C HIS A 45 -9.32 34.34 -9.92
N ILE A 46 -8.60 33.78 -8.93
CA ILE A 46 -7.17 33.41 -9.04
C ILE A 46 -7.10 31.91 -9.18
N LEU A 47 -6.58 31.43 -10.29
CA LEU A 47 -6.35 30.01 -10.54
C LEU A 47 -4.88 29.66 -10.38
N LYS A 48 -4.61 28.53 -9.76
CA LYS A 48 -3.26 27.96 -9.65
C LYS A 48 -2.81 27.44 -11.03
N GLU A 49 -1.49 27.28 -11.20
CA GLU A 49 -0.90 26.85 -12.48
C GLU A 49 -1.48 25.53 -13.01
N TRP A 50 -1.79 24.63 -12.12
CA TRP A 50 -2.38 23.31 -12.46
C TRP A 50 -3.91 23.28 -12.51
N GLN A 51 -4.56 24.41 -12.32
CA GLN A 51 -6.01 24.51 -12.36
C GLN A 51 -6.48 25.04 -13.73
N ARG A 52 -7.56 24.45 -14.19
CA ARG A 52 -8.28 24.90 -15.39
C ARG A 52 -9.73 25.12 -15.03
N ALA A 53 -10.26 26.25 -15.46
CA ALA A 53 -11.66 26.62 -15.23
C ALA A 53 -12.41 26.64 -16.57
N PRO A 54 -13.24 25.65 -16.87
CA PRO A 54 -14.20 25.74 -17.95
C PRO A 54 -15.25 26.79 -17.59
N VAL A 55 -15.49 27.74 -18.48
CA VAL A 55 -16.42 28.85 -18.28
C VAL A 55 -17.63 28.64 -19.16
N LEU A 56 -18.82 28.66 -18.53
CA LEU A 56 -20.08 28.67 -19.23
C LEU A 56 -20.66 30.08 -19.21
N THR A 57 -20.96 30.64 -20.38
CA THR A 57 -21.60 31.96 -20.54
C THR A 57 -23.01 31.76 -21.05
N LEU A 58 -24.02 32.23 -20.28
CA LEU A 58 -25.41 31.99 -20.57
C LEU A 58 -25.80 30.52 -20.83
N GLY A 59 -25.12 29.60 -20.10
CA GLY A 59 -25.32 28.16 -20.25
C GLY A 59 -24.57 27.52 -21.42
N ARG A 60 -23.91 28.29 -22.28
CA ARG A 60 -23.08 27.75 -23.37
C ARG A 60 -21.59 27.75 -22.98
N PHE A 61 -20.88 26.72 -23.39
CA PHE A 61 -19.41 26.64 -23.20
C PHE A 61 -18.75 27.78 -23.98
N SER A 62 -18.00 28.61 -23.28
CA SER A 62 -17.25 29.74 -23.85
C SER A 62 -15.77 29.49 -24.04
N GLY A 63 -15.22 28.54 -23.26
CA GLY A 63 -13.80 28.18 -23.31
C GLY A 63 -13.23 27.78 -21.96
N ILE A 64 -11.96 27.36 -21.97
CA ILE A 64 -11.21 27.03 -20.76
C ILE A 64 -10.31 28.22 -20.43
N LYS A 65 -10.48 28.76 -19.22
CA LYS A 65 -9.56 29.78 -18.71
C LYS A 65 -8.40 29.13 -17.98
N GLY A 66 -7.18 29.59 -18.31
CA GLY A 66 -5.92 29.06 -17.80
C GLY A 66 -5.52 29.64 -16.45
N PRO A 67 -4.28 29.37 -16.00
CA PRO A 67 -3.78 29.82 -14.70
C PRO A 67 -3.61 31.35 -14.64
N GLY A 68 -3.61 31.86 -13.42
CA GLY A 68 -3.44 33.30 -13.14
C GLY A 68 -4.74 33.97 -12.79
N ILE A 69 -4.78 35.29 -12.95
CA ILE A 69 -5.97 36.12 -12.68
C ILE A 69 -6.93 36.00 -13.85
N ILE A 70 -8.11 35.50 -13.60
CA ILE A 70 -9.19 35.42 -14.58
C ILE A 70 -10.35 36.29 -14.17
N TYR A 71 -10.98 36.90 -15.14
CA TYR A 71 -12.24 37.63 -14.95
C TYR A 71 -13.38 36.79 -15.50
N VAL A 72 -14.37 36.53 -14.64
CA VAL A 72 -15.63 35.86 -14.99
C VAL A 72 -16.76 36.77 -14.61
N THR A 73 -17.53 37.23 -15.61
CA THR A 73 -18.62 38.16 -15.39
C THR A 73 -19.65 37.52 -14.44
N PRO A 74 -19.84 38.04 -13.22
CA PRO A 74 -20.85 37.53 -12.31
C PRO A 74 -22.23 37.66 -12.99
N ILE A 75 -23.18 36.81 -12.67
CA ILE A 75 -24.52 36.75 -13.26
C ILE A 75 -24.58 36.09 -14.66
N ILE A 76 -23.68 36.42 -15.58
CA ILE A 76 -23.73 35.96 -16.99
C ILE A 76 -22.92 34.66 -17.16
N SER A 77 -21.79 34.55 -16.47
CA SER A 77 -20.87 33.44 -16.62
C SER A 77 -20.72 32.66 -15.30
N LYS A 78 -20.61 31.33 -15.38
CA LYS A 78 -20.41 30.46 -14.22
C LYS A 78 -19.26 29.50 -14.49
N ILE A 79 -18.51 29.18 -13.45
CA ILE A 79 -17.51 28.10 -13.44
C ILE A 79 -18.17 26.91 -12.75
N PRO A 80 -18.54 25.83 -13.46
CA PRO A 80 -19.22 24.68 -12.86
C PRO A 80 -18.28 23.92 -11.90
N VAL A 81 -17.03 23.74 -12.28
CA VAL A 81 -16.01 23.02 -11.49
C VAL A 81 -14.62 23.51 -11.89
N ILE A 82 -13.70 23.56 -10.93
CA ILE A 82 -12.28 23.80 -11.20
C ILE A 82 -11.57 22.45 -11.28
N ILE A 83 -10.96 22.17 -12.42
CA ILE A 83 -10.30 20.90 -12.70
C ILE A 83 -8.82 21.03 -12.45
N SER A 84 -8.26 20.04 -11.73
CA SER A 84 -6.81 19.88 -11.58
C SER A 84 -6.26 19.03 -12.72
N THR A 85 -5.18 19.50 -13.36
CA THR A 85 -4.45 18.74 -14.39
C THR A 85 -3.33 17.88 -13.82
N ARG A 86 -3.21 17.78 -12.49
CA ARG A 86 -2.25 16.90 -11.82
C ARG A 86 -2.75 15.47 -11.84
N ILE A 87 -1.81 14.53 -11.70
CA ILE A 87 -2.15 13.14 -11.44
C ILE A 87 -2.89 13.04 -10.10
N GLN A 88 -4.04 12.41 -10.13
CA GLN A 88 -4.89 12.17 -8.96
C GLN A 88 -5.00 10.66 -8.74
N ALA A 89 -5.03 10.26 -7.46
CA ALA A 89 -5.23 8.88 -7.07
C ALA A 89 -6.67 8.70 -6.54
N VAL A 90 -7.37 7.69 -7.04
CA VAL A 90 -8.69 7.28 -6.54
C VAL A 90 -8.62 5.81 -6.15
N ALA A 91 -8.89 5.56 -4.87
CA ALA A 91 -9.07 4.20 -4.38
C ALA A 91 -10.49 3.72 -4.70
N PHE A 92 -10.62 2.49 -5.15
CA PHE A 92 -11.89 1.83 -5.41
C PHE A 92 -11.81 0.35 -5.05
N LYS A 93 -12.97 -0.24 -4.78
CA LYS A 93 -13.11 -1.64 -4.40
C LYS A 93 -14.03 -2.34 -5.38
N THR A 94 -13.68 -3.56 -5.76
CA THR A 94 -14.62 -4.42 -6.47
C THR A 94 -15.47 -5.15 -5.45
N GLU A 95 -16.76 -5.25 -5.72
CA GLU A 95 -17.61 -6.20 -5.01
C GLU A 95 -17.21 -7.64 -5.35
N ALA A 96 -17.69 -8.60 -4.56
CA ALA A 96 -17.38 -10.01 -4.73
C ALA A 96 -17.49 -10.45 -6.19
N THR A 97 -16.36 -10.81 -6.76
CA THR A 97 -16.21 -11.23 -8.16
C THR A 97 -15.56 -12.60 -8.20
N PHE A 98 -15.97 -13.42 -9.14
CA PHE A 98 -15.35 -14.74 -9.33
C PHE A 98 -14.19 -14.63 -10.30
N THR A 99 -13.08 -15.24 -9.96
CA THR A 99 -11.94 -15.46 -10.84
C THR A 99 -12.25 -16.56 -11.87
N ASN A 100 -11.37 -16.77 -12.83
CA ASN A 100 -11.53 -17.84 -13.84
C ASN A 100 -11.63 -19.24 -13.22
N ASP A 101 -10.99 -19.46 -12.08
CA ASP A 101 -11.02 -20.71 -11.28
C ASP A 101 -12.13 -20.75 -10.22
N ASN A 102 -13.16 -19.90 -10.37
CA ASN A 102 -14.35 -19.83 -9.52
C ASN A 102 -14.09 -19.45 -8.05
N VAL A 103 -13.00 -18.77 -7.77
CA VAL A 103 -12.69 -18.25 -6.43
C VAL A 103 -13.36 -16.89 -6.24
N PRO A 104 -14.23 -16.69 -5.24
CA PRO A 104 -14.80 -15.38 -4.95
C PRO A 104 -13.74 -14.48 -4.30
N VAL A 105 -13.48 -13.33 -4.90
CA VAL A 105 -12.49 -12.35 -4.43
C VAL A 105 -13.06 -10.93 -4.40
N ASN A 106 -12.60 -10.13 -3.44
CA ASN A 106 -12.78 -8.69 -3.40
C ASN A 106 -11.40 -8.04 -3.60
N CYS A 107 -11.28 -7.13 -4.57
CA CYS A 107 -10.00 -6.47 -4.82
C CYS A 107 -10.09 -4.99 -4.41
N ASP A 108 -9.16 -4.56 -3.55
CA ASP A 108 -8.89 -3.17 -3.25
C ASP A 108 -7.83 -2.66 -4.22
N SER A 109 -8.16 -1.60 -4.95
CA SER A 109 -7.29 -1.07 -6.00
C SER A 109 -7.21 0.45 -5.97
N VAL A 110 -6.13 0.97 -6.52
CA VAL A 110 -5.92 2.41 -6.70
C VAL A 110 -5.66 2.68 -8.17
N MET A 111 -6.35 3.66 -8.71
CA MET A 111 -6.13 4.14 -10.06
C MET A 111 -5.51 5.53 -10.00
N TYR A 112 -4.46 5.74 -10.78
CA TYR A 112 -3.85 7.04 -10.99
C TYR A 112 -4.28 7.58 -12.36
N TYR A 113 -4.92 8.73 -12.36
CA TYR A 113 -5.42 9.35 -13.57
C TYR A 113 -5.14 10.85 -13.62
N GLN A 114 -5.19 11.40 -14.80
CA GLN A 114 -4.96 12.81 -15.08
C GLN A 114 -5.98 13.30 -16.09
N VAL A 115 -6.52 14.50 -15.87
CA VAL A 115 -7.41 15.15 -16.85
C VAL A 115 -6.55 15.89 -17.88
N ILE A 116 -6.58 15.41 -19.12
CA ILE A 116 -5.86 16.03 -20.26
C ILE A 116 -6.73 17.07 -20.90
N ASP A 117 -8.00 16.76 -21.15
CA ASP A 117 -8.95 17.66 -21.78
C ASP A 117 -10.07 18.04 -20.81
N PRO A 118 -9.95 19.19 -20.11
CA PRO A 118 -10.97 19.68 -19.19
C PRO A 118 -12.30 19.99 -19.86
N GLN A 119 -12.31 20.26 -21.16
CA GLN A 119 -13.55 20.54 -21.90
C GLN A 119 -14.39 19.28 -21.99
N LYS A 120 -13.80 18.17 -22.45
CA LYS A 120 -14.49 16.89 -22.55
C LYS A 120 -14.96 16.39 -21.19
N ALA A 121 -14.11 16.57 -20.15
CA ALA A 121 -14.41 16.15 -18.79
C ALA A 121 -15.64 16.84 -18.17
N VAL A 122 -16.00 18.04 -18.63
CA VAL A 122 -17.17 18.77 -18.11
C VAL A 122 -18.38 18.67 -19.02
N LEU A 123 -18.16 18.60 -20.33
CA LEU A 123 -19.28 18.61 -21.28
C LEU A 123 -19.84 17.22 -21.55
N ASN A 124 -18.99 16.19 -21.54
CA ASN A 124 -19.41 14.84 -21.92
C ASN A 124 -19.93 14.01 -20.74
N ILE A 125 -19.61 14.42 -19.50
CA ILE A 125 -20.02 13.67 -18.33
C ILE A 125 -20.29 14.59 -17.14
N GLU A 126 -21.31 14.29 -16.37
CA GLU A 126 -21.74 15.11 -15.23
C GLU A 126 -20.71 15.06 -14.08
N ASN A 127 -20.27 13.86 -13.70
CA ASN A 127 -19.29 13.66 -12.64
C ASN A 127 -18.21 12.69 -13.12
N PHE A 128 -17.15 13.25 -13.69
CA PHE A 128 -16.07 12.47 -14.26
C PHE A 128 -15.33 11.60 -13.22
N ILE A 129 -15.23 12.04 -11.95
CA ILE A 129 -14.57 11.28 -10.89
C ILE A 129 -15.33 9.98 -10.61
N ASN A 130 -16.62 10.10 -10.35
CA ASN A 130 -17.46 8.95 -10.06
C ASN A 130 -17.59 8.01 -11.27
N ALA A 131 -17.77 8.55 -12.45
CA ALA A 131 -17.90 7.74 -13.66
C ALA A 131 -16.61 6.98 -13.98
N THR A 132 -15.45 7.61 -13.82
CA THR A 132 -14.16 6.95 -14.00
C THR A 132 -13.96 5.84 -12.95
N SER A 133 -14.34 6.10 -11.69
CA SER A 133 -14.28 5.09 -10.64
C SER A 133 -15.20 3.89 -10.92
N LEU A 134 -16.44 4.12 -11.36
CA LEU A 134 -17.37 3.06 -11.73
C LEU A 134 -16.91 2.27 -12.97
N SER A 135 -16.34 2.97 -13.97
CA SER A 135 -15.71 2.32 -15.13
C SER A 135 -14.55 1.44 -14.71
N ALA A 136 -13.70 1.92 -13.80
CA ALA A 136 -12.59 1.16 -13.25
C ALA A 136 -13.07 -0.10 -12.49
N GLN A 137 -14.06 0.04 -11.61
CA GLN A 137 -14.66 -1.09 -10.89
C GLN A 137 -15.21 -2.16 -11.83
N THR A 138 -15.96 -1.74 -12.84
CA THR A 138 -16.59 -2.66 -13.80
C THR A 138 -15.54 -3.35 -14.67
N THR A 139 -14.55 -2.61 -15.14
CA THR A 139 -13.48 -3.15 -15.97
C THR A 139 -12.57 -4.09 -15.16
N LEU A 140 -12.21 -3.71 -13.93
CA LEU A 140 -11.40 -4.59 -13.09
C LEU A 140 -12.14 -5.90 -12.78
N ARG A 141 -13.46 -5.85 -12.55
CA ARG A 141 -14.28 -7.07 -12.40
C ARG A 141 -14.22 -7.96 -13.64
N GLU A 142 -14.28 -7.37 -14.83
CA GLU A 142 -14.17 -8.10 -16.10
C GLU A 142 -12.79 -8.75 -16.28
N VAL A 143 -11.74 -8.01 -15.93
CA VAL A 143 -10.36 -8.49 -16.03
C VAL A 143 -10.10 -9.60 -15.02
N ILE A 144 -10.51 -9.45 -13.75
CA ILE A 144 -10.40 -10.48 -12.71
C ILE A 144 -11.04 -11.81 -13.16
N GLY A 145 -12.19 -11.74 -13.84
CA GLY A 145 -12.85 -12.95 -14.37
C GLY A 145 -12.08 -13.68 -15.45
N LYS A 146 -11.07 -13.08 -16.06
CA LYS A 146 -10.22 -13.69 -17.10
C LYS A 146 -8.97 -14.39 -16.54
N TYR A 147 -8.55 -14.05 -15.33
CA TYR A 147 -7.34 -14.56 -14.69
C TYR A 147 -7.68 -15.54 -13.57
N SER A 148 -6.77 -16.49 -13.29
CA SER A 148 -6.85 -17.36 -12.12
C SER A 148 -6.45 -16.61 -10.85
N PHE A 149 -6.85 -17.13 -9.70
CA PHE A 149 -6.50 -16.53 -8.41
C PHE A 149 -4.97 -16.49 -8.19
N ASP A 150 -4.27 -17.53 -8.57
CA ASP A 150 -2.81 -17.59 -8.46
C ASP A 150 -2.11 -16.55 -9.36
N GLU A 151 -2.62 -16.33 -10.58
CA GLU A 151 -2.10 -15.27 -11.47
C GLU A 151 -2.33 -13.87 -10.90
N ILE A 152 -3.51 -13.62 -10.31
CA ILE A 152 -3.81 -12.32 -9.68
C ILE A 152 -2.89 -12.04 -8.50
N LEU A 153 -2.46 -13.06 -7.75
CA LEU A 153 -1.54 -12.91 -6.62
C LEU A 153 -0.08 -12.75 -7.06
N SER A 154 0.35 -13.52 -8.07
CA SER A 154 1.75 -13.56 -8.52
C SER A 154 2.09 -12.50 -9.55
N GLU A 155 1.13 -12.14 -10.44
CA GLU A 155 1.32 -11.23 -11.57
C GLU A 155 0.40 -10.00 -11.49
N ARG A 156 0.32 -9.38 -10.30
CA ARG A 156 -0.55 -8.22 -10.04
C ARG A 156 -0.36 -7.07 -11.05
N GLU A 157 0.88 -6.84 -11.44
CA GLU A 157 1.25 -5.78 -12.40
C GLU A 157 0.63 -6.03 -13.78
N LYS A 158 0.66 -7.27 -14.25
CA LYS A 158 0.09 -7.66 -15.55
C LYS A 158 -1.43 -7.49 -15.57
N VAL A 159 -2.11 -7.89 -14.47
CA VAL A 159 -3.56 -7.71 -14.33
C VAL A 159 -3.91 -6.22 -14.24
N GLY A 160 -3.11 -5.44 -13.51
CA GLY A 160 -3.26 -3.99 -13.41
C GLY A 160 -3.09 -3.29 -14.76
N GLU A 161 -2.10 -3.70 -15.54
CA GLU A 161 -1.85 -3.13 -16.88
C GLU A 161 -2.97 -3.48 -17.87
N ALA A 162 -3.45 -4.72 -17.87
CA ALA A 162 -4.60 -5.11 -18.68
C ALA A 162 -5.87 -4.31 -18.31
N ALA A 163 -6.08 -4.05 -17.02
CA ALA A 163 -7.17 -3.21 -16.57
C ALA A 163 -6.98 -1.75 -17.00
N ARG A 164 -5.75 -1.20 -16.86
CA ARG A 164 -5.39 0.14 -17.27
C ARG A 164 -5.72 0.38 -18.74
N GLU A 165 -5.32 -0.51 -19.62
CA GLU A 165 -5.51 -0.38 -21.07
C GLU A 165 -7.00 -0.24 -21.43
N ILE A 166 -7.84 -1.11 -20.89
CA ILE A 166 -9.29 -1.06 -21.14
C ILE A 166 -9.95 0.17 -20.51
N ILE A 167 -9.49 0.58 -19.31
CA ILE A 167 -10.06 1.76 -18.65
C ILE A 167 -9.65 3.03 -19.41
N ASP A 168 -8.38 3.13 -19.83
CA ASP A 168 -7.86 4.28 -20.59
C ASP A 168 -8.64 4.47 -21.90
N GLU A 169 -8.89 3.40 -22.65
CA GLU A 169 -9.72 3.43 -23.86
C GLU A 169 -11.15 3.96 -23.59
N LYS A 170 -11.78 3.47 -22.50
CA LYS A 170 -13.14 3.93 -22.12
C LYS A 170 -13.18 5.38 -21.66
N THR A 171 -12.13 5.87 -21.00
CA THR A 171 -12.08 7.22 -20.41
C THR A 171 -11.50 8.28 -21.34
N GLU A 172 -10.86 7.88 -22.46
CA GLU A 172 -10.34 8.80 -23.47
C GLU A 172 -11.41 9.75 -24.01
N HIS A 173 -12.62 9.24 -24.22
CA HIS A 173 -13.77 10.04 -24.69
C HIS A 173 -14.20 11.13 -23.70
N TRP A 174 -13.82 11.00 -22.44
CA TRP A 174 -14.05 11.99 -21.38
C TRP A 174 -12.86 12.93 -21.18
N GLY A 175 -11.77 12.76 -21.96
CA GLY A 175 -10.57 13.56 -21.83
C GLY A 175 -9.74 13.24 -20.59
N ILE A 176 -9.86 12.02 -20.07
CA ILE A 176 -9.14 11.51 -18.92
C ILE A 176 -8.16 10.45 -19.40
N LYS A 177 -6.92 10.54 -18.94
CA LYS A 177 -5.88 9.53 -19.15
C LYS A 177 -5.59 8.78 -17.88
N VAL A 178 -5.62 7.47 -17.95
CA VAL A 178 -5.25 6.59 -16.84
C VAL A 178 -3.77 6.25 -16.96
N SER A 179 -2.99 6.62 -15.94
CA SER A 179 -1.54 6.40 -15.90
C SER A 179 -1.20 4.99 -15.44
N SER A 180 -1.84 4.54 -14.36
CA SER A 180 -1.67 3.18 -13.82
C SER A 180 -2.88 2.74 -13.01
N VAL A 181 -3.06 1.43 -12.92
CA VAL A 181 -4.01 0.77 -12.03
C VAL A 181 -3.24 -0.24 -11.20
N GLU A 182 -3.29 -0.11 -9.89
CA GLU A 182 -2.54 -0.94 -8.96
C GLU A 182 -3.48 -1.70 -8.05
N ILE A 183 -3.33 -3.02 -7.99
CA ILE A 183 -4.06 -3.89 -7.07
C ILE A 183 -3.32 -3.88 -5.73
N ARG A 184 -3.93 -3.30 -4.71
CA ARG A 184 -3.37 -3.20 -3.36
C ARG A 184 -3.51 -4.50 -2.60
N ASP A 185 -4.74 -5.01 -2.54
CA ASP A 185 -5.07 -6.19 -1.76
C ASP A 185 -6.15 -7.03 -2.45
N VAL A 186 -6.07 -8.35 -2.23
CA VAL A 186 -7.05 -9.32 -2.72
C VAL A 186 -7.60 -10.08 -1.53
N ILE A 187 -8.84 -9.78 -1.19
CA ILE A 187 -9.53 -10.32 -0.03
C ILE A 187 -10.38 -11.51 -0.47
N VAL A 188 -10.13 -12.66 0.17
CA VAL A 188 -10.93 -13.88 -0.01
C VAL A 188 -11.77 -14.17 1.24
N PRO A 189 -12.88 -14.93 1.13
CA PRO A 189 -13.66 -15.37 2.27
C PRO A 189 -12.82 -16.15 3.28
N GLN A 190 -13.09 -15.98 4.56
CA GLN A 190 -12.31 -16.58 5.65
C GLN A 190 -12.23 -18.11 5.56
N SER A 191 -13.31 -18.78 5.16
CA SER A 191 -13.35 -20.25 4.98
C SER A 191 -12.34 -20.73 3.93
N LEU A 192 -12.19 -19.99 2.84
CA LEU A 192 -11.22 -20.29 1.80
C LEU A 192 -9.80 -19.97 2.26
N GLN A 193 -9.60 -18.86 2.95
CA GLN A 193 -8.31 -18.48 3.51
C GLN A 193 -7.77 -19.56 4.47
N GLU A 194 -8.62 -20.12 5.33
CA GLU A 194 -8.26 -21.23 6.22
C GLU A 194 -7.90 -22.50 5.45
N ALA A 195 -8.66 -22.84 4.40
CA ALA A 195 -8.36 -23.99 3.54
C ALA A 195 -7.02 -23.84 2.83
N MET A 196 -6.76 -22.67 2.23
CA MET A 196 -5.49 -22.35 1.58
C MET A 196 -4.31 -22.34 2.56
N SER A 197 -4.50 -21.82 3.77
CA SER A 197 -3.47 -21.86 4.83
C SER A 197 -3.08 -23.29 5.20
N ARG A 198 -4.08 -24.19 5.35
CA ARG A 198 -3.83 -25.61 5.60
C ARG A 198 -3.09 -26.28 4.44
N GLN A 199 -3.51 -26.01 3.21
CA GLN A 199 -2.84 -26.51 2.01
C GLN A 199 -1.40 -26.02 1.91
N ALA A 200 -1.18 -24.71 2.10
CA ALA A 200 0.16 -24.11 2.08
C ALA A 200 1.06 -24.69 3.17
N SER A 201 0.52 -24.95 4.38
CA SER A 201 1.26 -25.58 5.47
C SER A 201 1.65 -27.02 5.15
N ALA A 202 0.73 -27.80 4.59
CA ALA A 202 1.01 -29.17 4.16
C ALA A 202 2.05 -29.24 3.04
N GLU A 203 1.98 -28.32 2.08
CA GLU A 203 2.99 -28.24 1.00
C GLU A 203 4.38 -27.81 1.52
N ARG A 204 4.43 -26.85 2.46
CA ARG A 204 5.71 -26.49 3.11
C ARG A 204 6.29 -27.66 3.88
N GLU A 205 5.47 -28.39 4.62
CA GLU A 205 5.89 -29.58 5.34
C GLU A 205 6.39 -30.67 4.39
N ARG A 206 5.68 -30.93 3.29
CA ARG A 206 6.13 -31.86 2.25
C ARG A 206 7.50 -31.45 1.67
N ARG A 207 7.66 -30.16 1.30
CA ARG A 207 8.94 -29.65 0.78
C ARG A 207 10.05 -29.76 1.82
N SER A 208 9.76 -29.44 3.07
CA SER A 208 10.74 -29.57 4.19
C SER A 208 11.19 -31.01 4.35
N ARG A 209 10.26 -31.98 4.34
CA ARG A 209 10.60 -33.41 4.44
C ARG A 209 11.45 -33.88 3.24
N VAL A 210 11.12 -33.47 2.03
CA VAL A 210 11.91 -33.78 0.82
C VAL A 210 13.33 -33.18 0.94
N THR A 211 13.44 -31.92 1.36
CA THR A 211 14.75 -31.26 1.54
C THR A 211 15.59 -31.93 2.62
N LEU A 212 14.98 -32.34 3.74
CA LEU A 212 15.66 -33.09 4.80
C LEU A 212 16.15 -34.46 4.28
N ALA A 213 15.29 -35.20 3.55
CA ALA A 213 15.70 -36.47 2.99
C ALA A 213 16.85 -36.34 1.97
N LEU A 214 16.83 -35.29 1.13
CA LEU A 214 17.96 -35.01 0.23
C LEU A 214 19.22 -34.65 1.00
N ALA A 215 19.13 -33.83 2.07
CA ALA A 215 20.24 -33.50 2.93
C ALA A 215 20.81 -34.76 3.65
N GLU A 216 19.96 -35.68 4.11
CA GLU A 216 20.37 -36.92 4.70
C GLU A 216 21.13 -37.82 3.68
N VAL A 217 20.66 -37.90 2.44
CA VAL A 217 21.36 -38.64 1.37
C VAL A 217 22.73 -38.02 1.08
N GLU A 218 22.79 -36.70 0.97
CA GLU A 218 24.05 -35.99 0.73
C GLU A 218 25.00 -36.15 1.91
N ALA A 219 24.52 -36.03 3.15
CA ALA A 219 25.30 -36.27 4.34
C ALA A 219 25.84 -37.71 4.40
N ALA A 220 25.01 -38.72 4.08
CA ALA A 220 25.42 -40.11 4.01
C ALA A 220 26.51 -40.34 2.95
N GLN A 221 26.37 -39.73 1.77
CA GLN A 221 27.40 -39.80 0.73
C GLN A 221 28.73 -39.19 1.22
N LYS A 222 28.68 -38.01 1.85
CA LYS A 222 29.86 -37.36 2.42
C LYS A 222 30.50 -38.18 3.58
N MET A 223 29.69 -38.86 4.39
CA MET A 223 30.19 -39.79 5.40
C MET A 223 30.89 -41.02 4.79
N VAL A 224 30.34 -41.55 3.68
CA VAL A 224 30.99 -42.67 2.95
C VAL A 224 32.33 -42.20 2.35
N GLU A 225 32.39 -41.02 1.75
CA GLU A 225 33.66 -40.45 1.25
C GLU A 225 34.66 -40.26 2.38
N ALA A 226 34.24 -39.70 3.51
CA ALA A 226 35.08 -39.51 4.69
C ALA A 226 35.57 -40.86 5.27
N SER A 227 34.71 -41.88 5.33
CA SER A 227 35.07 -43.21 5.82
C SER A 227 36.16 -43.86 5.01
N LYS A 228 36.17 -43.69 3.69
CA LYS A 228 37.25 -44.20 2.81
C LYS A 228 38.61 -43.56 3.17
N GLN A 229 38.62 -42.25 3.42
CA GLN A 229 39.85 -41.54 3.83
C GLN A 229 40.37 -41.99 5.22
N TYR A 230 39.48 -42.37 6.13
CA TYR A 230 39.86 -42.91 7.45
C TYR A 230 40.38 -44.36 7.39
N LEU A 231 39.94 -45.14 6.41
CA LEU A 231 40.48 -46.49 6.19
C LEU A 231 41.97 -46.45 5.80
N ASP A 232 42.34 -45.44 4.99
CA ASP A 232 43.72 -45.24 4.56
C ASP A 232 44.64 -44.67 5.67
N ASN A 233 44.07 -44.00 6.69
CA ASN A 233 44.78 -43.32 7.78
C ASN A 233 44.14 -43.60 9.16
N PRO A 234 44.48 -44.72 9.84
CA PRO A 234 43.89 -45.07 11.15
C PRO A 234 44.11 -44.02 12.25
N GLY A 235 45.22 -43.27 12.19
CA GLY A 235 45.49 -42.17 13.13
C GLY A 235 44.52 -41.01 13.02
N ALA A 236 44.02 -40.73 11.83
CA ALA A 236 42.99 -39.68 11.61
C ALA A 236 41.66 -40.06 12.24
N LEU A 237 41.28 -41.34 12.22
CA LEU A 237 40.06 -41.83 12.88
C LEU A 237 40.16 -41.65 14.41
N GLN A 238 41.35 -41.90 15.00
CA GLN A 238 41.55 -41.71 16.43
C GLN A 238 41.46 -40.24 16.86
N LEU A 239 42.03 -39.33 16.07
CA LEU A 239 41.87 -37.88 16.29
C LEU A 239 40.40 -37.42 16.17
N ARG A 240 39.66 -37.94 15.19
CA ARG A 240 38.24 -37.65 15.04
C ARG A 240 37.40 -38.11 16.24
N TRP A 241 37.74 -39.31 16.80
CA TRP A 241 37.11 -39.81 18.04
C TRP A 241 37.34 -38.87 19.23
N MET A 242 38.58 -38.44 19.41
CA MET A 242 38.93 -37.52 20.49
C MET A 242 38.24 -36.18 20.35
N ASN A 243 38.09 -35.69 19.10
CA ASN A 243 37.40 -34.44 18.83
C ASN A 243 35.88 -34.53 19.14
N ILE A 244 35.23 -35.64 18.77
CA ILE A 244 33.81 -35.90 19.09
C ILE A 244 33.64 -35.98 20.62
N LEU A 245 34.50 -36.65 21.34
CA LEU A 245 34.47 -36.73 22.81
C LEU A 245 34.65 -35.36 23.47
N TYR A 246 35.51 -34.52 22.92
CA TYR A 246 35.73 -33.15 23.36
C TYR A 246 34.52 -32.28 23.13
N GLU A 247 33.90 -32.39 21.98
CA GLU A 247 32.66 -31.64 21.58
C GLU A 247 31.47 -32.00 22.50
N ILE A 248 31.29 -33.32 22.80
CA ILE A 248 30.29 -33.79 23.76
C ILE A 248 30.56 -33.27 25.17
N GLY A 249 31.85 -33.21 25.54
CA GLY A 249 32.29 -32.67 26.85
C GLY A 249 32.00 -31.16 27.00
N LEU A 250 32.08 -30.40 25.92
CA LEU A 250 31.83 -28.97 25.91
C LEU A 250 30.32 -28.64 26.03
N GLU A 251 29.44 -29.46 25.46
CA GLU A 251 27.99 -29.25 25.52
C GLU A 251 27.33 -29.43 26.90
N GLY A 252 28.07 -29.91 27.91
CA GLY A 252 27.83 -29.77 29.34
C GLY A 252 26.54 -30.37 29.91
N LYS A 253 25.71 -31.03 29.09
CA LYS A 253 24.51 -31.73 29.53
C LYS A 253 24.87 -33.22 29.67
N GLY A 254 24.99 -33.71 30.91
CA GLY A 254 25.31 -35.08 31.26
C GLY A 254 24.45 -36.12 30.52
N THR A 255 24.82 -36.42 29.29
CA THR A 255 24.19 -37.43 28.47
C THR A 255 24.92 -38.77 28.74
N LEU A 256 24.18 -39.77 29.18
CA LEU A 256 24.69 -41.11 29.35
C LEU A 256 25.08 -41.67 27.95
N MET A 257 26.37 -41.71 27.67
CA MET A 257 26.91 -42.21 26.41
C MET A 257 27.00 -43.71 26.48
N MET A 258 26.08 -44.45 25.90
CA MET A 258 26.19 -45.91 25.71
C MET A 258 27.06 -46.16 24.47
N ILE A 259 28.30 -46.56 24.69
CA ILE A 259 29.22 -47.02 23.63
C ILE A 259 29.00 -48.54 23.48
N PRO A 260 28.54 -49.05 22.31
CA PRO A 260 28.43 -50.49 22.12
C PRO A 260 29.80 -51.15 22.16
N ALA A 261 29.94 -52.20 22.97
CA ALA A 261 31.22 -52.86 23.29
C ALA A 261 31.96 -53.43 22.07
N ASN A 262 31.27 -53.69 20.97
CA ASN A 262 31.85 -54.23 19.74
C ASN A 262 32.64 -53.18 18.91
N THR A 263 32.48 -51.89 19.17
CA THR A 263 33.32 -50.85 18.52
C THR A 263 34.66 -50.65 19.19
N LEU A 264 34.84 -51.21 20.37
CA LEU A 264 36.07 -51.10 21.17
C LEU A 264 37.17 -52.07 20.74
N THR A 265 36.86 -53.11 19.94
CA THR A 265 37.84 -54.15 19.53
C THR A 265 38.65 -53.75 18.31
N ALA A 266 38.36 -52.71 17.60
CA ALA A 266 39.13 -52.28 16.43
C ALA A 266 40.00 -51.05 16.74
N GLY A 267 41.02 -51.21 17.64
CA GLY A 267 42.11 -50.26 17.74
C GLY A 267 42.11 -49.26 18.91
N VAL A 268 41.28 -49.44 19.94
CA VAL A 268 41.43 -48.67 21.20
C VAL A 268 42.12 -49.44 22.23
N PRO A 269 43.24 -48.93 22.84
CA PRO A 269 43.94 -49.69 23.93
C PRO A 269 43.02 -49.93 25.09
N ALA A 270 42.98 -51.19 25.56
CA ALA A 270 42.09 -51.68 26.63
C ALA A 270 42.14 -50.89 27.96
N ASN A 271 43.15 -50.05 28.14
CA ASN A 271 43.33 -49.24 29.34
C ASN A 271 42.39 -48.06 29.52
N ILE A 272 41.75 -47.58 28.45
CA ILE A 272 40.84 -46.43 28.53
C ILE A 272 39.44 -46.87 28.93
N ALA A 273 39.01 -48.08 28.59
CA ALA A 273 37.70 -48.59 28.94
C ALA A 273 37.53 -48.84 30.45
N ASN A 274 38.60 -49.06 31.20
CA ASN A 274 38.54 -49.37 32.63
C ASN A 274 38.62 -48.15 33.56
N LEU A 275 39.11 -47.00 33.10
CA LEU A 275 39.37 -45.86 34.00
C LEU A 275 38.18 -44.95 34.26
N GLY A 276 37.21 -44.88 33.35
CA GLY A 276 36.05 -43.96 33.52
C GLY A 276 34.82 -44.61 34.16
N LEU A 277 34.53 -45.86 33.80
CA LEU A 277 33.26 -46.50 34.23
C LEU A 277 33.28 -47.03 35.66
N SER A 278 34.46 -47.47 36.17
CA SER A 278 34.61 -47.97 37.52
C SER A 278 34.52 -46.86 38.58
N GLU A 279 35.05 -45.69 38.29
CA GLU A 279 34.94 -44.54 39.21
C GLU A 279 33.56 -43.92 39.23
N PHE A 280 32.85 -43.82 38.07
CA PHE A 280 31.47 -43.36 38.01
C PHE A 280 30.52 -44.33 38.68
N ALA A 281 30.68 -45.63 38.51
CA ALA A 281 29.88 -46.65 39.23
C ALA A 281 30.10 -46.60 40.76
N LYS A 282 31.34 -46.39 41.22
CA LYS A 282 31.63 -46.19 42.66
C LYS A 282 31.05 -44.92 43.23
N ASN A 283 31.05 -43.80 42.49
CA ASN A 283 30.46 -42.54 42.93
C ASN A 283 28.91 -42.60 42.99
N GLN A 284 28.26 -43.28 42.05
CA GLN A 284 26.82 -43.49 42.06
C GLN A 284 26.39 -44.40 43.24
N MET A 285 27.15 -45.47 43.56
CA MET A 285 26.88 -46.30 44.73
C MET A 285 27.05 -45.52 46.03
N ASN A 286 28.04 -44.67 46.16
CA ASN A 286 28.22 -43.82 47.33
C ASN A 286 27.10 -42.82 47.54
N ILE A 287 26.61 -42.22 46.48
CA ILE A 287 25.46 -41.25 46.54
C ILE A 287 24.17 -41.98 46.88
N SER A 288 23.93 -43.21 46.41
CA SER A 288 22.75 -43.99 46.75
C SER A 288 22.77 -44.47 48.22
N ASN A 289 23.95 -44.82 48.72
CA ASN A 289 24.12 -45.22 50.12
C ASN A 289 24.00 -44.04 51.09
N MET A 290 24.43 -42.84 50.76
CA MET A 290 24.20 -41.63 51.57
C MET A 290 22.71 -41.23 51.60
N ARG A 291 21.94 -41.44 50.53
CA ARG A 291 20.50 -41.17 50.54
C ARG A 291 19.68 -42.21 51.35
N GLN A 292 20.17 -43.43 51.47
CA GLN A 292 19.54 -44.44 52.30
C GLN A 292 19.84 -44.27 53.81
N SER A 293 20.98 -43.72 54.18
CA SER A 293 21.31 -43.42 55.58
C SER A 293 20.49 -42.23 56.15
N ASP A 294 20.21 -41.23 55.30
CA ASP A 294 19.38 -40.08 55.73
C ASP A 294 17.87 -40.36 55.79
N SER A 295 17.41 -41.50 55.27
CA SER A 295 15.99 -41.89 55.32
C SER A 295 15.68 -42.86 56.50
N SER A 296 16.70 -43.34 57.24
CA SER A 296 16.52 -44.23 58.41
C SER A 296 16.56 -43.51 59.75
N ASP A 297 16.86 -42.18 59.76
CA ASP A 297 16.91 -41.33 60.96
C ASP A 297 15.74 -40.32 61.10
N LYS A 298 14.62 -40.62 60.44
CA LYS A 298 13.38 -39.85 60.67
C LYS A 298 12.23 -40.74 61.06
#